data_f5861e68a0b5de23f25602848fcf12d9
#
_entry.id   f5861e68a0b5de23f25602848fcf12d9
#
_cell.length_a   1.000
_cell.length_b   1.000
_cell.length_c   1.000
_cell.angle_alpha   90.00
_cell.angle_beta   90.00
_cell.angle_gamma   90.00
#
_symmetry.space_group_name_H-M   'P 1'
#
loop_
_entity.id
_entity.type
_entity.pdbx_description
1 polymer ?
#
loop_
_entity_poly.entity_id
_entity_poly.type
_entity_poly.pdbx_seq_one_letter_code
_entity_poly.pdbx_strand_id
1 'polypeptide(L)'
;YVALDKGYYEAEGLDVEIVEPTDGATATLVAQQKGTFGISYQEDVTIALTAEDPLPIKAVATIIQHNTSGFVSLADSGITSPADFEGKTYAGWGGPGESAVLEACMTQAGADFSKLNIVVSDGSGFEALGKSCDLMWFFEGWDCVMAAMNGCELNYMELRQLDERL
;
A
#
# COMPACT_ATOMS: atom_id res chain seq x y z
N TYR A 1 -9.16 -8.91 14.73
CA TYR A 1 -9.86 -8.49 15.97
C TYR A 1 -11.28 -9.05 16.00
N VAL A 2 -12.12 -8.86 14.98
CA VAL A 2 -13.54 -9.32 14.98
C VAL A 2 -13.64 -10.83 15.23
N ALA A 3 -12.79 -11.65 14.60
CA ALA A 3 -12.81 -13.10 14.81
C ALA A 3 -12.47 -13.50 16.26
N LEU A 4 -11.56 -12.76 16.90
CA LEU A 4 -11.23 -12.95 18.31
C LEU A 4 -12.40 -12.54 19.22
N ASP A 5 -12.95 -11.34 19.01
CA ASP A 5 -14.08 -10.80 19.78
C ASP A 5 -15.34 -11.68 19.67
N LYS A 6 -15.59 -12.27 18.49
CA LYS A 6 -16.73 -13.16 18.23
C LYS A 6 -16.50 -14.62 18.62
N GLY A 7 -15.31 -14.96 19.14
CA GLY A 7 -14.97 -16.33 19.54
C GLY A 7 -14.81 -17.32 18.39
N TYR A 8 -14.58 -16.84 17.16
CA TYR A 8 -14.45 -17.73 15.99
C TYR A 8 -13.19 -18.60 16.06
N TYR A 9 -12.12 -18.09 16.63
CA TYR A 9 -10.90 -18.89 16.84
C TYR A 9 -11.12 -19.97 17.91
N GLU A 10 -11.77 -19.62 19.01
CA GLU A 10 -12.08 -20.56 20.10
C GLU A 10 -13.01 -21.68 19.61
N ALA A 11 -13.99 -21.36 18.75
CA ALA A 11 -14.90 -22.34 18.15
C ALA A 11 -14.16 -23.41 17.29
N GLU A 12 -13.02 -23.02 16.70
CA GLU A 12 -12.12 -23.94 15.96
C GLU A 12 -11.03 -24.56 16.86
N GLY A 13 -11.09 -24.37 18.17
CA GLY A 13 -10.13 -24.90 19.13
C GLY A 13 -8.77 -24.20 19.11
N LEU A 14 -8.72 -22.96 18.62
CA LEU A 14 -7.52 -22.14 18.52
C LEU A 14 -7.49 -21.10 19.64
N ASP A 15 -6.37 -21.04 20.36
CA ASP A 15 -6.02 -19.94 21.27
C ASP A 15 -5.12 -18.97 20.50
N VAL A 16 -5.67 -17.77 20.17
CA VAL A 16 -5.01 -16.81 19.29
C VAL A 16 -4.72 -15.51 20.03
N GLU A 17 -3.44 -15.16 20.07
CA GLU A 17 -2.96 -13.83 20.46
C GLU A 17 -2.65 -13.01 19.22
N ILE A 18 -3.19 -11.79 19.14
CA ILE A 18 -2.86 -10.83 18.08
C ILE A 18 -1.76 -9.90 18.58
N VAL A 19 -0.62 -9.96 17.93
CA VAL A 19 0.54 -9.12 18.20
C VAL A 19 0.69 -8.08 17.10
N GLU A 20 0.68 -6.80 17.46
CA GLU A 20 0.98 -5.71 16.53
C GLU A 20 2.49 -5.52 16.45
N PRO A 21 3.09 -5.54 15.25
CA PRO A 21 4.51 -5.31 15.10
C PRO A 21 4.84 -3.84 15.44
N THR A 22 5.68 -3.63 16.44
CA THR A 22 6.19 -2.30 16.82
C THR A 22 7.53 -2.00 16.16
N ASP A 23 8.31 -3.05 15.89
CA ASP A 23 9.67 -2.95 15.36
C ASP A 23 9.89 -4.01 14.27
N GLY A 24 9.93 -3.57 13.02
CA GLY A 24 10.31 -4.41 11.89
C GLY A 24 9.13 -4.96 11.09
N ALA A 25 9.46 -5.50 9.93
CA ALA A 25 8.48 -6.08 9.02
C ALA A 25 7.94 -7.40 9.55
N THR A 26 6.65 -7.66 9.35
CA THR A 26 5.95 -8.88 9.77
C THR A 26 6.67 -10.16 9.30
N ALA A 27 7.17 -10.17 8.05
CA ALA A 27 7.94 -11.29 7.50
C ALA A 27 9.16 -11.66 8.37
N THR A 28 9.89 -10.65 8.85
CA THR A 28 11.06 -10.84 9.73
C THR A 28 10.65 -11.40 11.10
N LEU A 29 9.55 -10.93 11.68
CA LEU A 29 9.06 -11.43 12.97
C LEU A 29 8.64 -12.91 12.88
N VAL A 30 7.98 -13.30 11.79
CA VAL A 30 7.63 -14.70 11.54
C VAL A 30 8.89 -15.56 11.34
N ALA A 31 9.86 -15.10 10.55
CA ALA A 31 11.14 -15.78 10.36
C ALA A 31 11.90 -15.97 11.67
N GLN A 32 11.81 -15.02 12.59
CA GLN A 32 12.41 -15.07 13.94
C GLN A 32 11.57 -15.87 14.96
N GLN A 33 10.48 -16.50 14.53
CA GLN A 33 9.56 -17.26 15.40
C GLN A 33 8.91 -16.41 16.51
N LYS A 34 8.79 -15.08 16.30
CA LYS A 34 8.06 -14.16 17.17
C LYS A 34 6.56 -14.10 16.90
N GLY A 35 6.12 -14.79 15.86
CA GLY A 35 4.74 -15.04 15.49
C GLY A 35 4.65 -16.30 14.64
N THR A 36 3.55 -17.05 14.78
CA THR A 36 3.32 -18.30 14.00
C THR A 36 2.88 -17.96 12.58
N PHE A 37 2.01 -16.98 12.45
CA PHE A 37 1.51 -16.43 11.19
C PHE A 37 1.64 -14.93 11.19
N GLY A 38 1.77 -14.33 10.00
CA GLY A 38 1.82 -12.89 9.83
C GLY A 38 1.01 -12.47 8.60
N ILE A 39 0.39 -11.29 8.69
CA ILE A 39 -0.24 -10.63 7.55
C ILE A 39 0.77 -9.64 6.98
N SER A 40 1.05 -9.74 5.70
CA SER A 40 1.99 -8.87 4.99
C SER A 40 1.52 -8.63 3.57
N TYR A 41 2.24 -7.80 2.85
CA TYR A 41 1.99 -7.49 1.45
C TYR A 41 2.80 -8.40 0.54
N GLN A 42 2.33 -8.57 -0.69
CA GLN A 42 3.01 -9.39 -1.70
C GLN A 42 4.44 -8.91 -1.94
N GLU A 43 4.65 -7.61 -1.99
CA GLU A 43 5.95 -6.99 -2.22
C GLU A 43 6.95 -7.34 -1.12
N ASP A 44 6.55 -7.24 0.14
CA ASP A 44 7.39 -7.58 1.29
C ASP A 44 7.78 -9.06 1.28
N VAL A 45 6.81 -9.93 0.99
CA VAL A 45 7.05 -11.38 0.89
C VAL A 45 8.00 -11.68 -0.27
N THR A 46 7.83 -11.02 -1.41
CA THR A 46 8.70 -11.18 -2.58
C THR A 46 10.12 -10.74 -2.26
N ILE A 47 10.30 -9.55 -1.68
CA ILE A 47 11.61 -9.03 -1.27
C ILE A 47 12.27 -10.00 -0.28
N ALA A 48 11.52 -10.47 0.73
CA ALA A 48 12.04 -11.38 1.74
C ALA A 48 12.49 -12.74 1.18
N LEU A 49 11.82 -13.25 0.14
CA LEU A 49 12.11 -14.54 -0.49
C LEU A 49 13.19 -14.46 -1.58
N THR A 50 13.41 -13.28 -2.18
CA THR A 50 14.38 -13.07 -3.27
C THR A 50 15.66 -12.35 -2.84
N ALA A 51 15.80 -12.03 -1.56
CA ALA A 51 17.02 -11.47 -0.99
C ALA A 51 18.22 -12.43 -1.16
N GLU A 52 19.44 -11.91 -1.07
CA GLU A 52 20.67 -12.72 -1.08
C GLU A 52 20.69 -13.77 0.04
N ASP A 53 20.10 -13.43 1.20
CA ASP A 53 19.84 -14.35 2.32
C ASP A 53 18.32 -14.44 2.56
N PRO A 54 17.60 -15.35 1.88
CA PRO A 54 16.16 -15.41 1.92
C PRO A 54 15.61 -15.78 3.31
N LEU A 55 14.56 -15.10 3.73
CA LEU A 55 13.89 -15.46 4.97
C LEU A 55 13.15 -16.80 4.84
N PRO A 56 13.20 -17.67 5.89
CA PRO A 56 12.54 -18.98 5.88
C PRO A 56 11.02 -18.88 6.14
N ILE A 57 10.33 -18.18 5.25
CA ILE A 57 8.87 -17.95 5.31
C ILE A 57 8.18 -18.57 4.09
N LYS A 58 6.86 -18.75 4.17
CA LYS A 58 6.00 -19.18 3.06
C LYS A 58 4.69 -18.42 3.09
N ALA A 59 4.23 -17.96 1.93
CA ALA A 59 2.85 -17.53 1.76
C ALA A 59 1.92 -18.76 1.82
N VAL A 60 0.95 -18.74 2.72
CA VAL A 60 0.02 -19.86 2.96
C VAL A 60 -1.39 -19.56 2.46
N ALA A 61 -1.77 -18.29 2.35
CA ALA A 61 -3.06 -17.85 1.84
C ALA A 61 -2.99 -16.42 1.35
N THR A 62 -3.84 -16.10 0.37
CA THR A 62 -4.11 -14.73 -0.08
C THR A 62 -5.47 -14.31 0.45
N ILE A 63 -5.51 -13.28 1.30
CA ILE A 63 -6.75 -12.78 1.91
C ILE A 63 -7.48 -11.86 0.93
N ILE A 64 -6.77 -10.87 0.37
CA ILE A 64 -7.28 -9.98 -0.68
C ILE A 64 -6.77 -10.49 -2.02
N GLN A 65 -7.70 -10.85 -2.91
CA GLN A 65 -7.39 -11.54 -4.17
C GLN A 65 -6.94 -10.58 -5.29
N HIS A 66 -7.29 -9.29 -5.17
CA HIS A 66 -6.97 -8.25 -6.15
C HIS A 66 -6.50 -7.01 -5.42
N ASN A 67 -5.60 -6.26 -6.03
CA ASN A 67 -5.15 -4.98 -5.48
C ASN A 67 -6.34 -4.02 -5.37
N THR A 68 -6.53 -3.45 -4.19
CA THR A 68 -7.61 -2.49 -3.86
C THR A 68 -7.05 -1.11 -3.55
N SER A 69 -5.89 -0.79 -4.08
CA SER A 69 -5.23 0.50 -3.90
C SER A 69 -5.02 1.22 -5.22
N GLY A 70 -4.73 2.49 -5.15
CA GLY A 70 -4.53 3.34 -6.32
C GLY A 70 -3.86 4.65 -5.99
N PHE A 71 -3.41 5.34 -7.01
CA PHE A 71 -2.97 6.72 -6.87
C PHE A 71 -4.17 7.66 -6.81
N VAL A 72 -4.06 8.69 -5.99
CA VAL A 72 -5.10 9.70 -5.84
C VAL A 72 -4.54 11.11 -6.06
N SER A 73 -5.40 11.97 -6.56
CA SER A 73 -5.22 13.42 -6.62
C SER A 73 -6.54 14.10 -6.30
N LEU A 74 -6.55 15.41 -6.07
CA LEU A 74 -7.81 16.15 -5.97
C LEU A 74 -8.58 16.11 -7.30
N ALA A 75 -9.90 16.03 -7.25
CA ALA A 75 -10.76 15.90 -8.44
C ALA A 75 -10.57 17.07 -9.43
N ASP A 76 -10.29 18.26 -8.93
CA ASP A 76 -10.07 19.48 -9.72
C ASP A 76 -8.60 19.73 -10.12
N SER A 77 -7.68 18.82 -9.74
CA SER A 77 -6.24 18.98 -10.02
C SER A 77 -5.86 18.83 -11.49
N GLY A 78 -6.72 18.17 -12.27
CA GLY A 78 -6.42 17.77 -13.65
C GLY A 78 -5.45 16.59 -13.79
N ILE A 79 -5.10 15.92 -12.68
CA ILE A 79 -4.24 14.74 -12.67
C ILE A 79 -5.14 13.51 -12.67
N THR A 80 -5.19 12.79 -13.78
CA THR A 80 -6.12 11.66 -14.00
C THR A 80 -5.44 10.38 -14.48
N SER A 81 -4.14 10.45 -14.75
CA SER A 81 -3.35 9.32 -15.22
C SER A 81 -1.89 9.45 -14.81
N PRO A 82 -1.08 8.37 -14.82
CA PRO A 82 0.34 8.46 -14.55
C PRO A 82 1.12 9.32 -15.55
N ALA A 83 0.56 9.60 -16.74
CA ALA A 83 1.16 10.55 -17.68
C ALA A 83 1.20 11.99 -17.13
N ASP A 84 0.29 12.33 -16.21
CA ASP A 84 0.17 13.66 -15.62
C ASP A 84 1.09 13.87 -14.41
N PHE A 85 1.87 12.84 -14.02
CA PHE A 85 2.71 12.89 -12.81
C PHE A 85 4.02 13.65 -12.99
N GLU A 86 4.46 13.92 -14.23
CA GLU A 86 5.67 14.70 -14.48
C GLU A 86 5.61 16.09 -13.82
N GLY A 87 6.63 16.42 -13.06
CA GLY A 87 6.73 17.70 -12.36
C GLY A 87 5.83 17.83 -11.13
N LYS A 88 5.11 16.77 -10.74
CA LYS A 88 4.26 16.74 -9.56
C LYS A 88 5.01 16.25 -8.33
N THR A 89 4.41 16.46 -7.16
CA THR A 89 4.91 15.95 -5.88
C THR A 89 4.05 14.80 -5.40
N TYR A 90 4.65 13.62 -5.28
CA TYR A 90 4.06 12.44 -4.69
C TYR A 90 4.51 12.32 -3.23
N ALA A 91 3.57 12.15 -2.30
CA ALA A 91 3.85 11.87 -0.91
C ALA A 91 3.45 10.43 -0.56
N GLY A 92 4.43 9.64 -0.11
CA GLY A 92 4.23 8.24 0.25
C GLY A 92 5.03 7.83 1.47
N TRP A 93 5.20 6.52 1.68
CA TRP A 93 5.91 6.00 2.86
C TRP A 93 7.42 5.79 2.61
N GLY A 94 7.90 5.97 1.37
CA GLY A 94 9.33 5.92 1.04
C GLY A 94 9.90 4.51 0.88
N GLY A 95 9.06 3.51 0.63
CA GLY A 95 9.50 2.14 0.41
C GLY A 95 10.02 1.90 -1.03
N PRO A 96 10.97 0.96 -1.22
CA PRO A 96 11.50 0.65 -2.54
C PRO A 96 10.45 0.04 -3.48
N GLY A 97 9.50 -0.74 -2.96
CA GLY A 97 8.39 -1.29 -3.72
C GLY A 97 7.46 -0.21 -4.27
N GLU A 98 7.20 0.83 -3.49
CA GLU A 98 6.40 2.00 -3.87
C GLU A 98 7.00 2.73 -5.07
N SER A 99 8.30 3.03 -5.01
CA SER A 99 9.01 3.69 -6.13
C SER A 99 9.01 2.83 -7.39
N ALA A 100 9.17 1.52 -7.28
CA ALA A 100 9.14 0.61 -8.41
C ALA A 100 7.77 0.56 -9.10
N VAL A 101 6.68 0.61 -8.34
CA VAL A 101 5.31 0.66 -8.89
C VAL A 101 5.05 1.99 -9.58
N LEU A 102 5.45 3.12 -8.97
CA LEU A 102 5.35 4.44 -9.58
C LEU A 102 6.10 4.51 -10.92
N GLU A 103 7.35 4.04 -10.94
CA GLU A 103 8.18 4.00 -12.16
C GLU A 103 7.54 3.13 -13.25
N ALA A 104 7.02 1.95 -12.88
CA ALA A 104 6.34 1.06 -13.83
C ALA A 104 5.11 1.71 -14.44
N CYS A 105 4.23 2.30 -13.62
CA CYS A 105 3.01 2.96 -14.10
C CYS A 105 3.32 4.18 -14.98
N MET A 106 4.27 5.03 -14.58
CA MET A 106 4.67 6.21 -15.36
C MET A 106 5.31 5.81 -16.69
N THR A 107 6.23 4.83 -16.67
CA THR A 107 6.87 4.31 -17.88
C THR A 107 5.84 3.73 -18.86
N GLN A 108 4.88 2.95 -18.36
CA GLN A 108 3.80 2.40 -19.19
C GLN A 108 2.91 3.50 -19.78
N ALA A 109 2.69 4.59 -19.06
CA ALA A 109 1.97 5.77 -19.55
C ALA A 109 2.80 6.69 -20.46
N GLY A 110 4.09 6.37 -20.69
CA GLY A 110 5.00 7.15 -21.50
C GLY A 110 5.58 8.39 -20.82
N ALA A 111 5.50 8.47 -19.49
CA ALA A 111 6.01 9.56 -18.67
C ALA A 111 7.40 9.26 -18.11
N ASP A 112 8.16 10.31 -17.85
CA ASP A 112 9.51 10.26 -17.29
C ASP A 112 9.46 10.29 -15.75
N PHE A 113 9.68 9.13 -15.13
CA PHE A 113 9.69 8.97 -13.67
C PHE A 113 10.69 9.90 -12.96
N SER A 114 11.82 10.23 -13.61
CA SER A 114 12.82 11.11 -13.01
C SER A 114 12.34 12.55 -12.76
N LYS A 115 11.22 12.91 -13.35
CA LYS A 115 10.57 14.22 -13.15
C LYS A 115 9.56 14.24 -12.01
N LEU A 116 9.22 13.09 -11.41
CA LEU A 116 8.36 13.04 -10.24
C LEU A 116 9.17 13.40 -8.98
N ASN A 117 8.65 14.36 -8.21
CA ASN A 117 9.23 14.67 -6.91
C ASN A 117 8.61 13.75 -5.84
N ILE A 118 9.42 12.89 -5.21
CA ILE A 118 8.96 11.94 -4.18
C ILE A 118 9.37 12.47 -2.81
N VAL A 119 8.40 12.59 -1.91
CA VAL A 119 8.60 12.99 -0.52
C VAL A 119 7.96 11.96 0.43
N VAL A 120 8.47 11.89 1.65
CA VAL A 120 7.84 11.07 2.69
C VAL A 120 6.63 11.80 3.25
N SER A 121 5.49 11.10 3.33
CA SER A 121 4.25 11.63 3.91
C SER A 121 4.44 11.93 5.40
N ASP A 122 3.86 13.04 5.86
CA ASP A 122 3.81 13.42 7.26
C ASP A 122 2.64 12.76 8.03
N GLY A 123 1.87 11.90 7.36
CA GLY A 123 0.71 11.21 7.94
C GLY A 123 -0.59 12.02 7.92
N SER A 124 -0.63 13.20 7.31
CA SER A 124 -1.85 14.03 7.22
C SER A 124 -2.90 13.48 6.25
N GLY A 125 -2.57 12.44 5.47
CA GLY A 125 -3.50 11.77 4.56
C GLY A 125 -4.04 12.71 3.48
N PHE A 126 -5.34 12.61 3.16
CA PHE A 126 -5.96 13.42 2.09
C PHE A 126 -5.86 14.94 2.32
N GLU A 127 -5.65 15.38 3.56
CA GLU A 127 -5.49 16.82 3.88
C GLU A 127 -4.20 17.42 3.31
N ALA A 128 -3.22 16.60 2.93
CA ALA A 128 -1.98 17.02 2.28
C ALA A 128 -2.18 17.37 0.79
N LEU A 129 -3.18 16.76 0.14
CA LEU A 129 -3.44 16.95 -1.28
C LEU A 129 -3.77 18.40 -1.62
N GLY A 130 -3.10 18.92 -2.64
CA GLY A 130 -3.22 20.30 -3.08
C GLY A 130 -2.54 21.34 -2.16
N LYS A 131 -1.84 20.88 -1.09
CA LYS A 131 -1.08 21.75 -0.16
C LYS A 131 0.40 21.42 -0.18
N SER A 132 0.76 20.24 0.31
CA SER A 132 2.16 19.78 0.38
C SER A 132 2.50 18.71 -0.66
N CYS A 133 1.50 18.10 -1.27
CA CYS A 133 1.66 17.16 -2.38
C CYS A 133 0.50 17.24 -3.37
N ASP A 134 0.72 16.69 -4.56
CA ASP A 134 -0.27 16.58 -5.63
C ASP A 134 -0.89 15.19 -5.69
N LEU A 135 -0.15 14.17 -5.26
CA LEU A 135 -0.46 12.76 -5.40
C LEU A 135 -0.15 12.00 -4.13
N MET A 136 -0.96 10.96 -3.86
CA MET A 136 -0.71 9.97 -2.81
C MET A 136 -1.14 8.59 -3.30
N TRP A 137 -0.78 7.55 -2.55
CA TRP A 137 -1.26 6.18 -2.75
C TRP A 137 -2.25 5.85 -1.64
N PHE A 138 -3.49 5.56 -2.01
CA PHE A 138 -4.57 5.29 -1.08
C PHE A 138 -5.15 3.89 -1.28
N PHE A 139 -5.71 3.36 -0.21
CA PHE A 139 -6.54 2.17 -0.23
C PHE A 139 -8.01 2.57 -0.35
N GLU A 140 -8.71 2.00 -1.37
CA GLU A 140 -10.09 2.38 -1.69
C GLU A 140 -11.02 2.24 -0.48
N GLY A 141 -10.96 1.09 0.21
CA GLY A 141 -11.83 0.78 1.35
C GLY A 141 -11.48 1.50 2.65
N TRP A 142 -10.44 2.32 2.68
CA TRP A 142 -10.00 3.05 3.86
C TRP A 142 -9.85 4.54 3.58
N ASP A 143 -8.76 4.94 2.92
CA ASP A 143 -8.43 6.35 2.72
C ASP A 143 -9.43 7.08 1.84
N CYS A 144 -9.90 6.44 0.75
CA CYS A 144 -10.90 7.05 -0.13
C CYS A 144 -12.25 7.21 0.55
N VAL A 145 -12.64 6.25 1.41
CA VAL A 145 -13.86 6.36 2.24
C VAL A 145 -13.72 7.52 3.22
N MET A 146 -12.57 7.64 3.89
CA MET A 146 -12.30 8.74 4.82
C MET A 146 -12.33 10.09 4.11
N ALA A 147 -11.73 10.22 2.94
CA ALA A 147 -11.76 11.44 2.14
C ALA A 147 -13.21 11.82 1.76
N ALA A 148 -13.98 10.85 1.25
CA ALA A 148 -15.37 11.08 0.87
C ALA A 148 -16.26 11.50 2.05
N MET A 149 -16.10 10.86 3.23
CA MET A 149 -16.82 11.25 4.45
C MET A 149 -16.51 12.67 4.92
N ASN A 150 -15.34 13.22 4.55
CA ASN A 150 -14.93 14.58 4.85
C ASN A 150 -15.17 15.56 3.68
N GLY A 151 -15.89 15.13 2.63
CA GLY A 151 -16.24 15.96 1.49
C GLY A 151 -15.06 16.26 0.55
N CYS A 152 -13.98 15.49 0.62
CA CYS A 152 -12.86 15.58 -0.30
C CYS A 152 -13.11 14.70 -1.51
N GLU A 153 -13.27 15.33 -2.69
CA GLU A 153 -13.45 14.62 -3.95
C GLU A 153 -12.09 14.30 -4.58
N LEU A 154 -11.90 13.03 -4.95
CA LEU A 154 -10.65 12.51 -5.47
C LEU A 154 -10.81 11.96 -6.89
N ASN A 155 -9.78 12.14 -7.72
CA ASN A 155 -9.50 11.26 -8.84
C ASN A 155 -8.81 10.02 -8.28
N TYR A 156 -9.40 8.85 -8.43
CA TYR A 156 -8.82 7.58 -8.02
C TYR A 156 -8.38 6.78 -9.24
N MET A 157 -7.09 6.48 -9.31
CA MET A 157 -6.44 5.74 -10.41
C MET A 157 -6.07 4.36 -9.88
N GLU A 158 -6.97 3.40 -10.06
CA GLU A 158 -6.84 2.03 -9.56
C GLU A 158 -5.61 1.33 -10.17
N LEU A 159 -4.69 0.82 -9.34
CA LEU A 159 -3.43 0.24 -9.81
C LEU A 159 -3.63 -0.90 -10.79
N ARG A 160 -4.55 -1.83 -10.54
CA ARG A 160 -4.81 -2.97 -11.44
C ARG A 160 -5.32 -2.56 -12.84
N GLN A 161 -5.84 -1.32 -12.99
CA GLN A 161 -6.22 -0.78 -14.30
C GLN A 161 -5.05 -0.08 -15.00
N LEU A 162 -4.06 0.36 -14.21
CA LEU A 162 -2.85 0.98 -14.74
C LEU A 162 -1.85 -0.06 -15.22
N ASP A 163 -1.77 -1.19 -14.53
CA ASP A 163 -0.94 -2.34 -14.92
C ASP A 163 -1.56 -3.63 -14.37
N GLU A 164 -1.98 -4.53 -15.27
CA GLU A 164 -2.62 -5.83 -14.92
C GLU A 164 -1.70 -6.78 -14.12
N ARG A 165 -0.43 -6.45 -13.98
CA ARG A 165 0.54 -7.18 -13.13
C ARG A 165 0.50 -6.74 -11.67
N LEU A 166 -0.16 -5.63 -11.37
CA LEU A 166 -0.36 -5.03 -10.05
C LEU A 166 -1.77 -5.34 -9.56
#